data_08da5bf22f2568f7845467f43d2cd8b5
#
_entry.id   08da5bf22f2568f7845467f43d2cd8b5
#
_cell.length_a   1.000
_cell.length_b   1.000
_cell.length_c   1.000
_cell.angle_alpha   90.00
_cell.angle_beta   90.00
_cell.angle_gamma   90.00
#
_symmetry.space_group_name_H-M   'P 1'
#
loop_
_entity.id
_entity.type
_entity.pdbx_description
1 polymer ?
#
loop_
_entity_poly.entity_id
_entity_poly.type
_entity_poly.pdbx_seq_one_letter_code
_entity_poly.pdbx_strand_id
1 'polypeptide(L)'
;MWLLSESTAIYRDYSRRFVIRNSHHPGHKLIRLCTCCLLSTLLVACVGSFNGSTPTISGTWDEIQETSQSQAPTVAATLTPPFNTSTVTATDQSYTTPTATLISYDQSPIIIGYSVAGRPLEVYRFGSGAKKRMIVAGIHGGYEWNTIALADQLITILPGRPDLIPHDVTLFILRSLNPDGDARSHGIYGRANENGVDLNRNWPAHWQAEWPGNGCWDMLPITAGTHPASEPETMALMRFLLSQHVEALINYHSAGLGIFPGGQPPDATSISLAEAVAAVSDYPYPPWDTNCQYTGQLIDWASMNGIAAVDIELSTHTFTDLRPNLEILSVFLNWQR
;
A
#
# COMPACT_ATOMS: atom_id res chain seq x y z
N MET A 1 13.01 43.25 -34.66
CA MET A 1 14.38 43.10 -34.12
C MET A 1 14.29 42.20 -32.92
N TRP A 2 14.51 41.03 -33.17
CA TRP A 2 14.88 39.76 -32.56
C TRP A 2 15.57 39.89 -31.20
N LEU A 3 15.14 39.12 -30.21
CA LEU A 3 16.02 38.30 -29.34
C LEU A 3 15.20 37.22 -28.65
N LEU A 4 15.38 36.00 -29.12
CA LEU A 4 15.03 34.74 -28.48
C LEU A 4 16.06 34.50 -27.38
N SER A 5 15.62 34.13 -26.17
CA SER A 5 16.49 33.53 -25.17
C SER A 5 16.09 32.06 -24.99
N GLU A 6 17.00 31.20 -25.42
CA GLU A 6 16.95 29.74 -25.26
C GLU A 6 17.08 29.36 -23.79
N SER A 7 16.11 28.61 -23.29
CA SER A 7 16.25 27.85 -22.05
C SER A 7 16.67 26.44 -22.39
N THR A 8 17.94 26.14 -22.21
CA THR A 8 18.55 24.82 -22.40
C THR A 8 18.13 23.91 -21.24
N ALA A 9 17.23 22.97 -21.51
CA ALA A 9 16.94 21.85 -20.64
C ALA A 9 18.12 20.89 -20.62
N ILE A 10 18.69 20.66 -19.45
CA ILE A 10 19.71 19.62 -19.22
C ILE A 10 18.98 18.28 -19.06
N TYR A 11 18.81 17.57 -20.17
CA TYR A 11 18.39 16.17 -20.18
C TYR A 11 19.64 15.31 -19.99
N ARG A 12 19.86 14.75 -18.80
CA ARG A 12 20.91 13.75 -18.58
C ARG A 12 20.49 12.43 -19.19
N ASP A 13 21.11 12.12 -20.30
CA ASP A 13 21.07 10.84 -21.03
C ASP A 13 21.64 9.70 -20.17
N TYR A 14 20.79 8.75 -19.78
CA TYR A 14 21.13 7.49 -19.06
C TYR A 14 21.33 6.31 -20.02
N SER A 15 21.75 6.58 -21.26
CA SER A 15 22.04 5.51 -22.21
C SER A 15 23.52 5.50 -22.61
N ARG A 16 24.40 4.96 -21.77
CA ARG A 16 25.72 4.42 -22.21
C ARG A 16 26.40 3.62 -21.09
N ARG A 17 26.29 2.29 -21.15
CA ARG A 17 27.41 1.35 -20.96
C ARG A 17 26.92 -0.10 -21.01
N PHE A 18 26.75 -0.63 -22.19
CA PHE A 18 27.02 -2.04 -22.45
C PHE A 18 27.74 -2.14 -23.79
N VAL A 19 29.07 -2.23 -23.72
CA VAL A 19 29.90 -2.60 -24.85
C VAL A 19 29.96 -4.11 -24.89
N ILE A 20 29.18 -4.73 -25.79
CA ILE A 20 29.35 -6.12 -26.16
C ILE A 20 30.56 -6.20 -27.09
N ARG A 21 31.66 -6.78 -26.62
CA ARG A 21 32.75 -7.22 -27.47
C ARG A 21 32.35 -8.52 -28.15
N ASN A 22 31.92 -8.46 -29.40
CA ASN A 22 31.90 -9.59 -30.28
C ASN A 22 33.35 -9.89 -30.76
N SER A 23 33.91 -11.02 -30.30
CA SER A 23 35.08 -11.62 -30.93
C SER A 23 34.60 -12.78 -31.78
N HIS A 24 34.62 -12.60 -33.10
CA HIS A 24 34.56 -13.68 -34.09
C HIS A 24 35.85 -14.45 -34.05
N HIS A 25 35.78 -15.81 -33.93
CA HIS A 25 36.71 -16.71 -34.58
C HIS A 25 35.98 -17.98 -35.05
N PRO A 26 36.29 -18.44 -36.25
CA PRO A 26 35.58 -19.54 -36.92
C PRO A 26 36.28 -20.89 -36.77
N GLY A 27 35.49 -21.96 -36.87
CA GLY A 27 35.95 -23.23 -37.39
C GLY A 27 36.24 -24.30 -36.34
N HIS A 28 35.47 -25.34 -36.28
CA HIS A 28 35.74 -26.71 -36.65
C HIS A 28 34.61 -27.63 -36.15
N LYS A 29 33.99 -28.26 -37.16
CA LYS A 29 33.10 -29.41 -36.95
C LYS A 29 33.94 -30.60 -36.43
N LEU A 30 33.47 -31.27 -35.38
CA LEU A 30 33.75 -32.67 -35.17
C LEU A 30 32.53 -33.38 -34.58
N ILE A 31 31.98 -34.24 -35.42
CA ILE A 31 30.98 -35.26 -35.07
C ILE A 31 31.74 -36.37 -34.32
N ARG A 32 31.28 -36.79 -33.17
CA ARG A 32 31.48 -38.15 -32.66
C ARG A 32 30.23 -38.63 -31.93
N LEU A 33 29.62 -39.60 -32.56
CA LEU A 33 28.76 -40.64 -31.96
C LEU A 33 29.60 -41.51 -31.02
N CYS A 34 28.97 -42.02 -30.01
CA CYS A 34 29.11 -43.35 -29.37
C CYS A 34 28.76 -43.19 -27.90
N THR A 35 28.07 -43.96 -27.18
CA THR A 35 27.52 -45.32 -27.25
C THR A 35 26.96 -45.58 -25.85
N CYS A 36 25.85 -46.28 -25.78
CA CYS A 36 25.24 -46.83 -24.56
C CYS A 36 26.24 -47.57 -23.68
N CYS A 37 26.11 -47.46 -22.37
CA CYS A 37 26.35 -48.59 -21.47
C CYS A 37 25.44 -48.49 -20.24
N LEU A 38 24.53 -49.41 -20.17
CA LEU A 38 23.81 -49.90 -19.00
C LEU A 38 24.80 -50.49 -17.99
N LEU A 39 24.67 -50.17 -16.73
CA LEU A 39 25.01 -51.10 -15.65
C LEU A 39 24.15 -50.86 -14.44
N SER A 40 23.41 -51.87 -14.11
CA SER A 40 22.54 -52.05 -12.94
C SER A 40 23.37 -52.46 -11.71
N THR A 41 22.67 -52.33 -10.55
CA THR A 41 22.87 -53.05 -9.27
C THR A 41 23.89 -52.47 -8.29
N LEU A 42 23.46 -52.08 -7.11
CA LEU A 42 23.30 -52.89 -5.89
C LEU A 42 22.73 -52.08 -4.72
N LEU A 43 21.70 -52.63 -4.11
CA LEU A 43 21.20 -52.27 -2.79
C LEU A 43 22.25 -52.50 -1.70
N VAL A 44 22.39 -51.55 -0.77
CA VAL A 44 22.77 -51.87 0.62
C VAL A 44 21.90 -51.05 1.55
N ALA A 45 21.01 -51.73 2.27
CA ALA A 45 20.26 -51.24 3.39
C ALA A 45 21.19 -51.13 4.63
N CYS A 46 21.26 -49.95 5.23
CA CYS A 46 21.71 -49.83 6.60
C CYS A 46 20.56 -49.30 7.45
N VAL A 47 19.95 -50.18 8.20
CA VAL A 47 19.02 -49.89 9.28
C VAL A 47 19.86 -49.45 10.48
N GLY A 48 19.78 -48.18 10.81
CA GLY A 48 20.31 -47.61 12.04
C GLY A 48 19.17 -47.16 12.91
N SER A 49 18.85 -47.94 13.93
CA SER A 49 17.90 -47.55 14.99
C SER A 49 18.52 -46.44 15.84
N PHE A 50 17.90 -45.28 15.85
CA PHE A 50 18.16 -44.28 16.87
C PHE A 50 16.93 -44.18 17.79
N ASN A 51 17.09 -44.73 19.02
CA ASN A 51 16.26 -44.41 20.17
C ASN A 51 16.66 -43.02 20.67
N GLY A 52 15.77 -42.06 20.50
CA GLY A 52 15.90 -40.71 21.04
C GLY A 52 14.58 -40.34 21.72
N SER A 53 14.61 -40.37 23.04
CA SER A 53 13.51 -39.99 23.94
C SER A 53 13.12 -38.52 23.72
N THR A 54 11.85 -38.27 23.40
CA THR A 54 11.21 -36.95 23.42
C THR A 54 10.99 -36.53 24.89
N PRO A 55 11.43 -35.34 25.31
CA PRO A 55 10.97 -34.78 26.55
C PRO A 55 9.58 -34.15 26.35
N THR A 56 8.59 -34.69 27.00
CA THR A 56 7.27 -34.11 27.15
C THR A 56 7.35 -32.99 28.19
N ILE A 57 7.18 -31.76 27.77
CA ILE A 57 6.99 -30.64 28.69
C ILE A 57 5.48 -30.44 28.84
N SER A 58 4.91 -30.93 29.93
CA SER A 58 3.62 -30.55 30.42
C SER A 58 3.80 -29.32 31.34
N GLY A 59 3.42 -28.15 30.85
CA GLY A 59 3.33 -26.93 31.63
C GLY A 59 1.92 -26.37 31.50
N THR A 60 1.16 -26.50 32.57
CA THR A 60 -0.13 -25.85 32.76
C THR A 60 0.06 -24.37 32.94
N TRP A 61 -0.69 -23.56 32.17
CA TRP A 61 -0.74 -22.11 32.31
C TRP A 61 -1.72 -21.72 33.41
N ASP A 62 -1.20 -21.69 34.65
CA ASP A 62 -1.83 -20.97 35.76
C ASP A 62 -0.74 -20.41 36.66
N GLU A 63 -0.99 -19.19 37.17
CA GLU A 63 -0.15 -18.42 38.12
C GLU A 63 1.00 -17.58 37.57
N ILE A 64 0.69 -16.34 37.11
CA ILE A 64 1.41 -15.13 37.57
C ILE A 64 0.35 -14.02 37.75
N GLN A 65 -0.29 -14.00 38.91
CA GLN A 65 -0.84 -12.81 39.53
C GLN A 65 -0.07 -12.59 40.80
N GLU A 66 0.84 -11.61 40.83
CA GLU A 66 1.23 -10.95 42.07
C GLU A 66 1.78 -9.56 41.87
N THR A 67 1.03 -8.61 42.36
CA THR A 67 1.38 -7.47 43.20
C THR A 67 2.45 -6.52 42.71
N SER A 68 1.98 -5.34 42.28
CA SER A 68 2.72 -4.10 42.45
C SER A 68 1.78 -3.02 43.02
N GLN A 69 1.62 -2.99 44.34
CA GLN A 69 1.13 -1.82 45.06
C GLN A 69 2.28 -0.81 45.11
N SER A 70 2.19 0.24 44.32
CA SER A 70 3.06 1.43 44.48
C SER A 70 2.31 2.45 45.33
N GLN A 71 2.85 2.71 46.52
CA GLN A 71 2.43 3.73 47.44
C GLN A 71 2.67 5.13 46.84
N ALA A 72 1.62 5.97 46.85
CA ALA A 72 1.73 7.38 46.52
C ALA A 72 2.47 8.16 47.62
N PRO A 73 3.37 9.09 47.30
CA PRO A 73 3.97 9.98 48.32
C PRO A 73 2.97 11.08 48.69
N THR A 74 2.74 11.20 49.97
CA THR A 74 2.00 12.31 50.61
C THR A 74 2.82 13.59 50.48
N VAL A 75 2.33 14.58 49.74
CA VAL A 75 2.93 15.90 49.65
C VAL A 75 2.28 16.84 50.66
N ALA A 76 3.07 17.37 51.58
CA ALA A 76 2.65 18.31 52.60
C ALA A 76 2.17 19.65 51.99
N ALA A 77 1.06 20.14 52.50
CA ALA A 77 0.48 21.44 52.13
C ALA A 77 1.36 22.59 52.59
N THR A 78 1.89 23.37 51.66
CA THR A 78 2.56 24.67 51.96
C THR A 78 1.57 25.81 51.87
N LEU A 79 1.45 26.59 52.95
CA LEU A 79 0.57 27.74 53.08
C LEU A 79 0.98 28.86 52.10
N THR A 80 0.05 29.29 51.25
CA THR A 80 0.21 30.49 50.39
C THR A 80 -0.23 31.77 51.12
N PRO A 81 0.49 32.88 50.93
CA PRO A 81 0.09 34.19 51.47
C PRO A 81 -1.09 34.80 50.67
N PRO A 82 -1.86 35.76 51.26
CA PRO A 82 -3.06 36.29 50.65
C PRO A 82 -2.74 37.23 49.47
N PHE A 83 -3.37 36.96 48.33
CA PHE A 83 -3.35 37.84 47.17
C PHE A 83 -4.32 39.02 47.36
N ASN A 84 -3.84 40.25 47.15
CA ASN A 84 -4.64 41.46 47.06
C ASN A 84 -5.53 41.43 45.82
N THR A 85 -6.82 41.52 46.04
CA THR A 85 -7.85 41.60 44.99
C THR A 85 -7.93 43.00 44.42
N SER A 86 -7.35 43.28 43.28
CA SER A 86 -7.65 44.48 42.49
C SER A 86 -8.90 44.18 41.64
N THR A 87 -9.97 44.95 41.95
CA THR A 87 -11.24 44.88 41.23
C THR A 87 -11.05 45.50 39.85
N VAL A 88 -10.95 44.65 38.81
CA VAL A 88 -11.02 45.09 37.42
C VAL A 88 -12.48 45.03 36.98
N THR A 89 -13.05 46.19 36.65
CA THR A 89 -14.40 46.28 36.07
C THR A 89 -14.40 45.64 34.69
N ALA A 90 -15.04 44.48 34.59
CA ALA A 90 -15.20 43.79 33.31
C ALA A 90 -16.23 44.53 32.45
N THR A 91 -15.78 45.07 31.33
CA THR A 91 -16.66 45.52 30.26
C THR A 91 -17.15 44.28 29.53
N ASP A 92 -18.45 44.05 29.57
CA ASP A 92 -19.12 42.92 28.93
C ASP A 92 -19.07 43.07 27.40
N GLN A 93 -18.02 42.55 26.76
CA GLN A 93 -18.01 42.31 25.33
C GLN A 93 -18.53 40.89 25.08
N SER A 94 -19.77 40.83 24.67
CA SER A 94 -20.38 39.58 24.19
C SER A 94 -19.64 39.08 22.94
N TYR A 95 -18.65 38.22 23.15
CA TYR A 95 -18.09 37.42 22.08
C TYR A 95 -19.12 36.36 21.67
N THR A 96 -19.75 36.54 20.51
CA THR A 96 -20.48 35.48 19.86
C THR A 96 -19.44 34.43 19.42
N THR A 97 -19.31 33.40 20.20
CA THR A 97 -18.53 32.20 19.79
C THR A 97 -19.16 31.68 18.49
N PRO A 98 -18.43 31.60 17.38
CA PRO A 98 -18.96 30.94 16.18
C PRO A 98 -19.32 29.51 16.54
N THR A 99 -20.61 29.19 16.47
CA THR A 99 -21.08 27.82 16.61
C THR A 99 -20.43 27.01 15.50
N ALA A 100 -19.40 26.21 15.82
CA ALA A 100 -18.85 25.26 14.91
C ALA A 100 -19.98 24.30 14.51
N THR A 101 -20.46 24.43 13.28
CA THR A 101 -21.39 23.47 12.70
C THR A 101 -20.63 22.13 12.65
N LEU A 102 -20.98 21.23 13.56
CA LEU A 102 -20.47 19.87 13.49
C LEU A 102 -20.97 19.27 12.17
N ILE A 103 -20.11 19.20 11.18
CA ILE A 103 -20.39 18.45 9.96
C ILE A 103 -20.40 16.99 10.38
N SER A 104 -21.60 16.44 10.58
CA SER A 104 -21.76 14.99 10.75
C SER A 104 -21.46 14.35 9.41
N TYR A 105 -20.29 13.70 9.30
CA TYR A 105 -20.02 12.83 8.17
C TYR A 105 -20.90 11.59 8.32
N ASP A 106 -21.72 11.31 7.33
CA ASP A 106 -22.40 10.01 7.23
C ASP A 106 -21.32 8.94 7.09
N GLN A 107 -21.14 8.14 8.15
CA GLN A 107 -20.13 7.09 8.24
C GLN A 107 -20.55 5.81 7.51
N SER A 108 -21.74 5.79 6.90
CA SER A 108 -22.18 4.64 6.13
C SER A 108 -21.34 4.52 4.85
N PRO A 109 -20.74 3.34 4.58
CA PRO A 109 -19.96 3.14 3.37
C PRO A 109 -20.84 3.18 2.11
N ILE A 110 -20.27 3.66 1.02
CA ILE A 110 -20.80 3.51 -0.33
C ILE A 110 -20.37 2.12 -0.80
N ILE A 111 -21.33 1.26 -1.10
CA ILE A 111 -21.06 -0.06 -1.68
C ILE A 111 -20.88 0.12 -3.19
N ILE A 112 -19.65 -0.06 -3.69
CA ILE A 112 -19.31 0.13 -5.11
C ILE A 112 -19.45 -1.15 -5.93
N GLY A 113 -19.60 -2.29 -5.28
CA GLY A 113 -19.73 -3.62 -5.86
C GLY A 113 -19.58 -4.69 -4.82
N TYR A 114 -19.40 -5.91 -5.28
CA TYR A 114 -19.20 -7.08 -4.43
C TYR A 114 -18.04 -7.90 -4.98
N SER A 115 -17.31 -8.56 -4.08
CA SER A 115 -16.28 -9.53 -4.43
C SER A 115 -16.87 -10.80 -5.04
N VAL A 116 -16.01 -11.70 -5.53
CA VAL A 116 -16.42 -13.01 -6.05
C VAL A 116 -17.26 -13.80 -5.02
N ALA A 117 -16.89 -13.78 -3.75
CA ALA A 117 -17.64 -14.44 -2.67
C ALA A 117 -18.82 -13.61 -2.14
N GLY A 118 -19.17 -12.50 -2.78
CA GLY A 118 -20.33 -11.66 -2.42
C GLY A 118 -20.11 -10.73 -1.25
N ARG A 119 -18.87 -10.43 -0.86
CA ARG A 119 -18.55 -9.46 0.19
C ARG A 119 -18.58 -8.05 -0.38
N PRO A 120 -19.15 -7.04 0.33
CA PRO A 120 -19.25 -5.68 -0.17
C PRO A 120 -17.87 -5.03 -0.31
N LEU A 121 -17.71 -4.22 -1.35
CA LEU A 121 -16.57 -3.33 -1.56
C LEU A 121 -16.95 -1.95 -1.02
N GLU A 122 -16.41 -1.61 0.15
CA GLU A 122 -16.83 -0.48 0.97
C GLU A 122 -15.92 0.73 0.75
N VAL A 123 -16.50 1.84 0.28
CA VAL A 123 -15.83 3.12 0.12
C VAL A 123 -16.40 4.14 1.10
N TYR A 124 -15.54 4.73 1.88
CA TYR A 124 -15.86 5.80 2.84
C TYR A 124 -15.53 7.15 2.23
N ARG A 125 -16.42 8.14 2.41
CA ARG A 125 -16.28 9.48 1.84
C ARG A 125 -16.08 10.54 2.93
N PHE A 126 -15.07 11.40 2.74
CA PHE A 126 -14.77 12.53 3.60
C PHE A 126 -14.67 13.80 2.76
N GLY A 127 -15.34 14.87 3.21
CA GLY A 127 -15.42 16.11 2.47
C GLY A 127 -16.41 16.07 1.30
N SER A 128 -16.53 17.22 0.60
CA SER A 128 -17.47 17.39 -0.52
C SER A 128 -16.93 18.31 -1.62
N GLY A 129 -15.62 18.55 -1.62
CA GLY A 129 -14.96 19.40 -2.60
C GLY A 129 -14.94 18.83 -4.01
N ALA A 130 -14.56 19.66 -4.97
CA ALA A 130 -14.52 19.27 -6.39
C ALA A 130 -13.34 18.34 -6.70
N LYS A 131 -12.18 18.54 -6.08
CA LYS A 131 -11.00 17.71 -6.26
C LYS A 131 -11.22 16.33 -5.64
N LYS A 132 -11.06 15.28 -6.42
CA LYS A 132 -11.32 13.91 -5.97
C LYS A 132 -10.01 13.16 -5.74
N ARG A 133 -9.86 12.63 -4.53
CA ARG A 133 -8.70 11.83 -4.10
C ARG A 133 -9.17 10.45 -3.67
N MET A 134 -8.38 9.43 -3.95
CA MET A 134 -8.70 8.04 -3.62
C MET A 134 -7.56 7.38 -2.88
N ILE A 135 -7.86 6.69 -1.79
CA ILE A 135 -6.97 5.72 -1.15
C ILE A 135 -7.57 4.34 -1.38
N VAL A 136 -6.74 3.41 -1.84
CA VAL A 136 -7.07 2.00 -2.00
C VAL A 136 -6.23 1.21 -1.03
N ALA A 137 -6.87 0.30 -0.29
CA ALA A 137 -6.19 -0.65 0.59
C ALA A 137 -6.63 -2.08 0.27
N GLY A 138 -5.87 -3.05 0.74
CA GLY A 138 -6.21 -4.46 0.67
C GLY A 138 -6.36 -5.01 -0.74
N ILE A 139 -5.64 -4.51 -1.76
CA ILE A 139 -5.64 -5.11 -3.09
C ILE A 139 -5.11 -6.55 -3.04
N HIS A 140 -4.18 -6.84 -2.14
CA HIS A 140 -3.68 -8.17 -1.82
C HIS A 140 -4.31 -8.78 -0.55
N GLY A 141 -5.49 -8.30 -0.16
CA GLY A 141 -6.29 -8.85 0.92
C GLY A 141 -5.51 -9.07 2.22
N GLY A 142 -5.68 -10.24 2.80
CA GLY A 142 -5.05 -10.57 4.07
C GLY A 142 -3.54 -10.81 4.01
N TYR A 143 -2.93 -10.97 2.84
CA TYR A 143 -1.47 -11.01 2.73
C TYR A 143 -0.84 -9.67 3.16
N GLU A 144 -1.51 -8.57 2.82
CA GLU A 144 -1.15 -7.20 3.20
C GLU A 144 -2.23 -6.57 4.08
N TRP A 145 -2.74 -7.34 5.07
CA TRP A 145 -3.83 -6.95 5.96
C TRP A 145 -3.58 -5.64 6.72
N ASN A 146 -2.32 -5.29 6.94
CA ASN A 146 -1.93 -4.05 7.60
C ASN A 146 -2.30 -2.79 6.79
N THR A 147 -2.45 -2.89 5.48
CA THR A 147 -2.98 -1.80 4.63
C THR A 147 -4.47 -1.58 4.91
N ILE A 148 -5.23 -2.66 5.14
CA ILE A 148 -6.64 -2.59 5.55
C ILE A 148 -6.74 -1.97 6.95
N ALA A 149 -5.86 -2.38 7.87
CA ALA A 149 -5.79 -1.81 9.21
C ALA A 149 -5.44 -0.30 9.19
N LEU A 150 -4.56 0.15 8.29
CA LEU A 150 -4.29 1.57 8.07
C LEU A 150 -5.56 2.29 7.59
N ALA A 151 -6.27 1.73 6.61
CA ALA A 151 -7.53 2.32 6.13
C ALA A 151 -8.56 2.42 7.27
N ASP A 152 -8.72 1.39 8.11
CA ASP A 152 -9.61 1.41 9.28
C ASP A 152 -9.23 2.49 10.29
N GLN A 153 -7.93 2.71 10.54
CA GLN A 153 -7.45 3.78 11.40
C GLN A 153 -7.77 5.17 10.82
N LEU A 154 -7.55 5.38 9.53
CA LEU A 154 -7.89 6.64 8.86
C LEU A 154 -9.39 6.90 8.87
N ILE A 155 -10.22 5.90 8.56
CA ILE A 155 -11.69 5.98 8.60
C ILE A 155 -12.17 6.35 10.00
N THR A 156 -11.53 5.83 11.05
CA THR A 156 -11.86 6.13 12.46
C THR A 156 -11.45 7.54 12.88
N ILE A 157 -10.30 8.02 12.42
CA ILE A 157 -9.72 9.31 12.85
C ILE A 157 -10.41 10.49 12.15
N LEU A 158 -10.66 10.38 10.85
CA LEU A 158 -11.07 11.50 10.00
C LEU A 158 -12.38 12.17 10.43
N PRO A 159 -13.41 11.49 10.94
CA PRO A 159 -14.61 12.15 11.45
C PRO A 159 -14.35 13.14 12.62
N GLY A 160 -13.35 12.84 13.44
CA GLY A 160 -12.90 13.71 14.54
C GLY A 160 -11.91 14.79 14.12
N ARG A 161 -11.45 14.77 12.88
CA ARG A 161 -10.44 15.68 12.34
C ARG A 161 -10.85 16.26 10.97
N PRO A 162 -11.99 16.99 10.91
CA PRO A 162 -12.44 17.62 9.67
C PRO A 162 -11.45 18.65 9.13
N ASP A 163 -10.58 19.18 9.97
CA ASP A 163 -9.50 20.09 9.63
C ASP A 163 -8.45 19.47 8.68
N LEU A 164 -8.32 18.15 8.65
CA LEU A 164 -7.41 17.44 7.75
C LEU A 164 -7.88 17.43 6.29
N ILE A 165 -9.19 17.60 6.04
CA ILE A 165 -9.75 17.56 4.69
C ILE A 165 -9.93 18.99 4.17
N PRO A 166 -9.15 19.44 3.17
CA PRO A 166 -9.36 20.75 2.55
C PRO A 166 -10.79 20.90 2.01
N HIS A 167 -11.35 22.10 2.09
CA HIS A 167 -12.75 22.36 1.72
C HIS A 167 -13.07 22.08 0.25
N ASP A 168 -12.07 22.13 -0.62
CA ASP A 168 -12.17 21.88 -2.06
C ASP A 168 -11.87 20.41 -2.44
N VAL A 169 -11.64 19.54 -1.44
CA VAL A 169 -11.31 18.13 -1.64
C VAL A 169 -12.44 17.21 -1.17
N THR A 170 -12.62 16.13 -1.91
CA THR A 170 -13.32 14.91 -1.46
C THR A 170 -12.33 13.77 -1.45
N LEU A 171 -12.13 13.15 -0.30
CA LEU A 171 -11.36 11.93 -0.13
C LEU A 171 -12.28 10.72 -0.10
N PHE A 172 -11.97 9.73 -0.90
CA PHE A 172 -12.54 8.39 -0.86
C PHE A 172 -11.51 7.41 -0.30
N ILE A 173 -11.92 6.50 0.57
CA ILE A 173 -11.09 5.42 1.09
C ILE A 173 -11.80 4.09 0.82
N LEU A 174 -11.27 3.27 -0.08
CA LEU A 174 -11.68 1.87 -0.23
C LEU A 174 -10.97 1.05 0.83
N ARG A 175 -11.76 0.50 1.76
CA ARG A 175 -11.24 -0.24 2.91
C ARG A 175 -10.46 -1.50 2.52
N SER A 176 -11.01 -2.28 1.60
CA SER A 176 -10.37 -3.48 1.05
C SER A 176 -10.88 -3.76 -0.36
N LEU A 177 -9.99 -3.88 -1.33
CA LEU A 177 -10.36 -4.32 -2.66
C LEU A 177 -10.51 -5.85 -2.72
N ASN A 178 -9.80 -6.60 -1.88
CA ASN A 178 -9.86 -8.06 -1.80
C ASN A 178 -10.36 -8.56 -0.42
N PRO A 179 -11.63 -8.34 -0.08
CA PRO A 179 -12.17 -8.80 1.20
C PRO A 179 -12.27 -10.33 1.30
N ASP A 180 -12.20 -11.05 0.19
CA ASP A 180 -12.18 -12.52 0.18
C ASP A 180 -10.84 -13.05 0.64
N GLY A 181 -9.75 -12.48 0.16
CA GLY A 181 -8.41 -12.81 0.60
C GLY A 181 -8.18 -12.45 2.08
N ASP A 182 -8.69 -11.30 2.52
CA ASP A 182 -8.64 -10.87 3.92
C ASP A 182 -9.35 -11.86 4.84
N ALA A 183 -10.58 -12.28 4.48
CA ALA A 183 -11.35 -13.26 5.24
C ALA A 183 -10.72 -14.67 5.23
N ARG A 184 -9.92 -15.00 4.22
CA ARG A 184 -9.31 -16.32 4.07
C ARG A 184 -8.08 -16.49 4.94
N SER A 185 -7.15 -15.54 4.96
CA SER A 185 -5.87 -15.70 5.65
C SER A 185 -5.11 -14.39 5.73
N HIS A 186 -4.57 -14.07 6.91
CA HIS A 186 -3.53 -13.01 7.08
C HIS A 186 -2.13 -13.56 6.81
N GLY A 187 -1.92 -14.10 5.61
CA GLY A 187 -0.66 -14.64 5.12
C GLY A 187 -0.70 -14.84 3.61
N ILE A 188 0.27 -15.56 3.06
CA ILE A 188 0.44 -15.72 1.60
C ILE A 188 -0.84 -16.20 0.88
N TYR A 189 -1.65 -17.02 1.53
CA TYR A 189 -2.92 -17.51 0.99
C TYR A 189 -4.02 -16.41 0.90
N GLY A 190 -3.82 -15.28 1.55
CA GLY A 190 -4.71 -14.13 1.50
C GLY A 190 -4.47 -13.19 0.31
N ARG A 191 -3.43 -13.42 -0.52
CA ARG A 191 -3.07 -12.50 -1.61
C ARG A 191 -4.10 -12.47 -2.75
N ALA A 192 -4.46 -13.63 -3.27
CA ALA A 192 -5.42 -13.73 -4.38
C ALA A 192 -6.87 -13.57 -3.92
N ASN A 193 -7.77 -13.16 -4.81
CA ASN A 193 -9.20 -13.18 -4.58
C ASN A 193 -9.76 -14.62 -4.56
N GLU A 194 -11.10 -14.80 -4.55
CA GLU A 194 -11.71 -16.13 -4.48
C GLU A 194 -11.51 -16.96 -5.76
N ASN A 195 -11.29 -16.30 -6.90
CA ASN A 195 -10.96 -16.98 -8.16
C ASN A 195 -9.46 -17.35 -8.29
N GLY A 196 -8.63 -17.06 -7.28
CA GLY A 196 -7.19 -17.28 -7.35
C GLY A 196 -6.45 -16.25 -8.21
N VAL A 197 -7.03 -15.07 -8.38
CA VAL A 197 -6.48 -13.97 -9.19
C VAL A 197 -5.77 -12.95 -8.30
N ASP A 198 -4.55 -12.57 -8.68
CA ASP A 198 -3.88 -11.40 -8.13
C ASP A 198 -4.53 -10.14 -8.71
N LEU A 199 -5.26 -9.40 -7.88
CA LEU A 199 -5.98 -8.21 -8.34
C LEU A 199 -5.05 -7.09 -8.82
N ASN A 200 -3.76 -7.06 -8.41
CA ASN A 200 -2.77 -6.13 -8.97
C ASN A 200 -2.03 -6.70 -10.20
N ARG A 201 -2.62 -7.70 -10.86
CA ARG A 201 -2.25 -8.23 -12.18
C ARG A 201 -3.43 -8.26 -13.14
N ASN A 202 -4.62 -7.82 -12.70
CA ASN A 202 -5.87 -7.96 -13.47
C ASN A 202 -6.31 -6.69 -14.22
N TRP A 203 -5.53 -5.60 -14.16
CA TRP A 203 -5.91 -4.33 -14.79
C TRP A 203 -5.57 -4.28 -16.28
N PRO A 204 -6.39 -3.58 -17.13
CA PRO A 204 -6.13 -3.45 -18.57
C PRO A 204 -5.02 -2.42 -18.88
N ALA A 205 -3.85 -2.63 -18.29
CA ALA A 205 -2.63 -1.87 -18.51
C ALA A 205 -1.46 -2.84 -18.63
N HIS A 206 -0.89 -2.97 -19.80
CA HIS A 206 0.21 -3.92 -20.07
C HIS A 206 -0.10 -5.36 -19.58
N TRP A 207 -1.37 -5.73 -19.55
CA TRP A 207 -1.84 -7.01 -19.02
C TRP A 207 -1.24 -8.19 -19.76
N GLN A 208 -0.82 -9.21 -19.01
CA GLN A 208 -0.37 -10.50 -19.52
C GLN A 208 -1.03 -11.60 -18.70
N ALA A 209 -1.41 -12.69 -19.35
CA ALA A 209 -1.97 -13.85 -18.66
C ALA A 209 -0.96 -14.51 -17.71
N GLU A 210 0.31 -14.43 -18.07
CA GLU A 210 1.45 -14.94 -17.29
C GLU A 210 2.49 -13.82 -17.18
N TRP A 211 3.25 -13.79 -16.09
CA TRP A 211 4.38 -12.87 -15.88
C TRP A 211 5.62 -13.64 -15.45
N PRO A 212 6.85 -13.11 -15.70
CA PRO A 212 8.08 -13.75 -15.27
C PRO A 212 8.14 -13.90 -13.75
N GLY A 213 8.51 -15.09 -13.25
CA GLY A 213 8.64 -15.33 -11.81
C GLY A 213 9.83 -14.62 -11.17
N ASN A 214 10.92 -14.39 -11.92
CA ASN A 214 12.12 -13.74 -11.38
C ASN A 214 11.83 -12.31 -10.92
N GLY A 215 12.10 -12.06 -9.63
CA GLY A 215 11.86 -10.75 -9.01
C GLY A 215 10.41 -10.39 -8.80
N CYS A 216 9.47 -11.18 -9.32
CA CYS A 216 8.04 -11.04 -9.11
C CYS A 216 7.55 -12.02 -8.04
N TRP A 217 6.33 -11.78 -7.54
CA TRP A 217 5.72 -12.67 -6.56
C TRP A 217 5.36 -14.02 -7.21
N ASP A 218 5.92 -15.11 -6.70
CA ASP A 218 5.80 -16.46 -7.24
C ASP A 218 5.60 -17.56 -6.16
N MET A 219 5.26 -17.14 -4.91
CA MET A 219 5.14 -18.05 -3.78
C MET A 219 3.95 -19.03 -3.88
N LEU A 220 2.93 -18.69 -4.66
CA LEU A 220 1.74 -19.53 -4.91
C LEU A 220 1.35 -19.45 -6.38
N PRO A 221 0.71 -20.50 -6.94
CA PRO A 221 0.17 -20.47 -8.29
C PRO A 221 -1.08 -19.61 -8.37
N ILE A 222 -0.91 -18.30 -8.48
CA ILE A 222 -1.96 -17.32 -8.70
C ILE A 222 -1.91 -16.82 -10.15
N THR A 223 -3.03 -16.25 -10.64
CA THR A 223 -3.17 -15.84 -12.05
C THR A 223 -3.46 -14.35 -12.18
N ALA A 224 -3.36 -13.84 -13.41
CA ALA A 224 -3.81 -12.49 -13.76
C ALA A 224 -5.31 -12.43 -14.15
N GLY A 225 -6.04 -13.52 -13.99
CA GLY A 225 -7.40 -13.69 -14.45
C GLY A 225 -7.49 -14.20 -15.89
N THR A 226 -8.71 -14.46 -16.37
CA THR A 226 -8.97 -15.00 -17.72
C THR A 226 -8.77 -13.97 -18.83
N HIS A 227 -8.91 -12.70 -18.50
CA HIS A 227 -8.67 -11.53 -19.35
C HIS A 227 -8.50 -10.29 -18.48
N PRO A 228 -8.03 -9.15 -19.05
CA PRO A 228 -7.96 -7.89 -18.30
C PRO A 228 -9.34 -7.54 -17.72
N ALA A 229 -9.36 -7.12 -16.45
CA ALA A 229 -10.58 -6.80 -15.70
C ALA A 229 -11.61 -7.94 -15.70
N SER A 230 -11.16 -9.19 -15.62
CA SER A 230 -12.05 -10.36 -15.46
C SER A 230 -12.74 -10.37 -14.09
N GLU A 231 -12.14 -9.74 -13.08
CA GLU A 231 -12.61 -9.83 -11.71
C GLU A 231 -13.64 -8.75 -11.36
N PRO A 232 -14.70 -9.09 -10.62
CA PRO A 232 -15.74 -8.13 -10.25
C PRO A 232 -15.20 -6.98 -9.40
N GLU A 233 -14.19 -7.22 -8.56
CA GLU A 233 -13.51 -6.23 -7.73
C GLU A 233 -12.80 -5.18 -8.59
N THR A 234 -12.03 -5.62 -9.57
CA THR A 234 -11.34 -4.76 -10.53
C THR A 234 -12.34 -3.90 -11.29
N MET A 235 -13.40 -4.53 -11.83
CA MET A 235 -14.46 -3.84 -12.58
C MET A 235 -15.21 -2.81 -11.73
N ALA A 236 -15.46 -3.12 -10.46
CA ALA A 236 -16.17 -2.21 -9.55
C ALA A 236 -15.34 -0.96 -9.28
N LEU A 237 -14.05 -1.12 -8.95
CA LEU A 237 -13.17 0.02 -8.69
C LEU A 237 -12.94 0.86 -9.95
N MET A 238 -12.73 0.23 -11.13
CA MET A 238 -12.60 0.95 -12.40
C MET A 238 -13.80 1.89 -12.65
N ARG A 239 -15.02 1.35 -12.52
CA ARG A 239 -16.26 2.13 -12.71
C ARG A 239 -16.37 3.27 -11.71
N PHE A 240 -16.02 3.02 -10.45
CA PHE A 240 -16.07 4.03 -9.40
C PHE A 240 -15.08 5.17 -9.69
N LEU A 241 -13.81 4.87 -9.96
CA LEU A 241 -12.76 5.85 -10.25
C LEU A 241 -13.16 6.78 -11.40
N LEU A 242 -13.67 6.20 -12.49
CA LEU A 242 -14.10 6.97 -13.67
C LEU A 242 -15.37 7.78 -13.40
N SER A 243 -16.38 7.20 -12.72
CA SER A 243 -17.64 7.89 -12.44
C SER A 243 -17.49 9.05 -11.47
N GLN A 244 -16.54 8.94 -10.53
CA GLN A 244 -16.26 9.99 -9.56
C GLN A 244 -15.24 11.02 -10.08
N HIS A 245 -14.67 10.81 -11.28
CA HIS A 245 -13.61 11.68 -11.83
C HIS A 245 -12.44 11.84 -10.85
N VAL A 246 -11.95 10.72 -10.31
CA VAL A 246 -10.79 10.73 -9.39
C VAL A 246 -9.58 11.29 -10.13
N GLU A 247 -8.86 12.23 -9.51
CA GLU A 247 -7.71 12.92 -10.10
C GLU A 247 -6.37 12.37 -9.62
N ALA A 248 -6.33 11.86 -8.39
CA ALA A 248 -5.14 11.24 -7.82
C ALA A 248 -5.50 10.09 -6.89
N LEU A 249 -4.59 9.09 -6.83
CA LEU A 249 -4.79 7.83 -6.12
C LEU A 249 -3.51 7.41 -5.41
N ILE A 250 -3.65 6.96 -4.16
CA ILE A 250 -2.64 6.16 -3.45
C ILE A 250 -3.20 4.75 -3.30
N ASN A 251 -2.44 3.74 -3.71
CA ASN A 251 -2.73 2.34 -3.46
C ASN A 251 -1.68 1.81 -2.47
N TYR A 252 -2.13 1.37 -1.29
CA TYR A 252 -1.24 0.88 -0.26
C TYR A 252 -0.92 -0.60 -0.41
N HIS A 253 0.36 -0.91 -0.28
CA HIS A 253 0.97 -2.24 -0.27
C HIS A 253 1.85 -2.46 0.97
N SER A 254 2.41 -3.64 1.09
CA SER A 254 3.54 -4.00 1.96
C SER A 254 4.30 -5.20 1.38
N ALA A 255 5.64 -5.32 1.57
CA ALA A 255 6.35 -4.48 2.51
C ALA A 255 7.70 -3.99 1.94
N GLY A 256 7.97 -2.72 2.24
CA GLY A 256 9.34 -2.20 2.27
C GLY A 256 9.97 -1.81 0.95
N LEU A 257 9.29 -1.97 -0.19
CA LEU A 257 9.89 -1.72 -1.50
C LEU A 257 9.99 -0.24 -1.86
N GLY A 258 9.12 0.62 -1.29
CA GLY A 258 9.17 2.06 -1.51
C GLY A 258 7.92 2.63 -2.19
N ILE A 259 8.10 3.73 -2.92
CA ILE A 259 7.03 4.46 -3.60
C ILE A 259 7.19 4.30 -5.11
N PHE A 260 6.21 3.67 -5.75
CA PHE A 260 6.21 3.43 -7.20
C PHE A 260 5.24 4.41 -7.88
N PRO A 261 5.73 5.28 -8.78
CA PRO A 261 4.85 6.10 -9.62
C PRO A 261 4.23 5.26 -10.74
N GLY A 262 2.94 5.45 -11.01
CA GLY A 262 2.21 4.74 -12.05
C GLY A 262 2.60 5.13 -13.46
N GLY A 263 2.41 4.19 -14.38
CA GLY A 263 2.75 4.32 -15.80
C GLY A 263 4.01 3.56 -16.21
N GLN A 264 4.02 3.03 -17.43
CA GLN A 264 5.17 2.34 -18.02
C GLN A 264 5.47 2.94 -19.41
N PRO A 265 6.44 3.89 -19.52
CA PRO A 265 7.27 4.45 -18.43
C PRO A 265 6.44 5.29 -17.45
N PRO A 266 6.96 5.56 -16.23
CA PRO A 266 6.25 6.35 -15.23
C PRO A 266 5.75 7.70 -15.76
N ASP A 267 4.49 8.02 -15.49
CA ASP A 267 3.84 9.27 -15.91
C ASP A 267 4.33 10.47 -15.09
N ALA A 268 4.49 11.62 -15.72
CA ALA A 268 5.04 12.81 -15.09
C ALA A 268 4.21 13.30 -13.89
N THR A 269 2.88 13.17 -13.93
CA THR A 269 2.02 13.58 -12.80
C THR A 269 2.11 12.59 -11.65
N SER A 270 2.25 11.29 -11.94
CA SER A 270 2.49 10.24 -10.95
C SER A 270 3.87 10.38 -10.30
N ILE A 271 4.91 10.75 -11.07
CA ILE A 271 6.24 11.09 -10.54
C ILE A 271 6.15 12.28 -9.57
N SER A 272 5.46 13.36 -9.98
CA SER A 272 5.29 14.54 -9.11
C SER A 272 4.57 14.20 -7.81
N LEU A 273 3.58 13.31 -7.84
CA LEU A 273 2.90 12.84 -6.64
C LEU A 273 3.84 11.98 -5.78
N ALA A 274 4.59 11.07 -6.38
CA ALA A 274 5.56 10.23 -5.69
C ALA A 274 6.64 11.05 -4.97
N GLU A 275 7.21 12.06 -5.65
CA GLU A 275 8.18 13.00 -5.07
C GLU A 275 7.60 13.76 -3.89
N ALA A 276 6.34 14.23 -4.00
CA ALA A 276 5.69 14.99 -2.94
C ALA A 276 5.47 14.15 -1.67
N VAL A 277 5.01 12.89 -1.80
CA VAL A 277 4.79 12.02 -0.64
C VAL A 277 6.10 11.44 -0.08
N ALA A 278 7.10 11.23 -0.93
CA ALA A 278 8.43 10.82 -0.51
C ALA A 278 9.14 11.90 0.34
N ALA A 279 8.90 13.18 0.06
CA ALA A 279 9.52 14.28 0.80
C ALA A 279 9.10 14.34 2.28
N VAL A 280 8.04 13.66 2.68
CA VAL A 280 7.49 13.65 4.06
C VAL A 280 7.47 12.24 4.67
N SER A 281 8.15 11.28 4.08
CA SER A 281 8.22 9.90 4.57
C SER A 281 9.63 9.33 4.43
N ASP A 282 9.91 8.25 5.16
CA ASP A 282 11.17 7.50 5.07
C ASP A 282 11.06 6.31 4.09
N TYR A 283 9.97 6.23 3.32
CA TYR A 283 9.82 5.18 2.31
C TYR A 283 10.80 5.40 1.16
N PRO A 284 11.47 4.34 0.68
CA PRO A 284 12.44 4.46 -0.42
C PRO A 284 11.85 5.12 -1.66
N TYR A 285 12.52 6.16 -2.17
CA TYR A 285 12.22 6.75 -3.47
C TYR A 285 13.51 7.24 -4.13
N PRO A 286 13.89 6.78 -5.32
CA PRO A 286 13.19 5.74 -6.11
C PRO A 286 13.02 4.43 -5.36
N PRO A 287 11.99 3.60 -5.70
CA PRO A 287 11.76 2.32 -5.05
C PRO A 287 12.88 1.31 -5.35
N TRP A 288 12.97 0.27 -4.53
CA TRP A 288 13.92 -0.81 -4.77
C TRP A 288 13.62 -1.52 -6.09
N ASP A 289 14.65 -1.72 -6.90
CA ASP A 289 14.55 -2.53 -8.11
C ASP A 289 14.42 -4.01 -7.73
N THR A 290 13.26 -4.59 -8.02
CA THR A 290 12.96 -6.00 -7.79
C THR A 290 13.35 -6.88 -8.95
N ASN A 291 13.77 -6.29 -10.08
CA ASN A 291 13.99 -7.00 -11.34
C ASN A 291 12.71 -7.64 -11.92
N CYS A 292 11.53 -7.26 -11.40
CA CYS A 292 10.23 -7.72 -11.88
C CYS A 292 9.71 -6.85 -13.01
N GLN A 293 9.22 -7.47 -14.07
CA GLN A 293 8.42 -6.80 -15.08
C GLN A 293 6.96 -6.82 -14.61
N TYR A 294 6.52 -5.73 -14.00
CA TYR A 294 5.14 -5.60 -13.53
C TYR A 294 4.16 -5.46 -14.69
N THR A 295 3.03 -6.17 -14.61
CA THR A 295 1.98 -6.19 -15.63
C THR A 295 0.62 -6.11 -14.97
N GLY A 296 -0.36 -5.50 -15.64
CA GLY A 296 -1.74 -5.46 -15.17
C GLY A 296 -1.92 -4.77 -13.81
N GLN A 297 -1.18 -3.69 -13.53
CA GLN A 297 -1.25 -2.97 -12.27
C GLN A 297 -2.32 -1.88 -12.26
N LEU A 298 -2.88 -1.62 -11.06
CA LEU A 298 -3.84 -0.52 -10.83
C LEU A 298 -3.24 0.84 -11.20
N ILE A 299 -2.03 1.14 -10.72
CA ILE A 299 -1.42 2.47 -10.91
C ILE A 299 -1.09 2.77 -12.36
N ASP A 300 -0.72 1.77 -13.15
CA ASP A 300 -0.48 1.93 -14.58
C ASP A 300 -1.78 2.23 -15.32
N TRP A 301 -2.84 1.48 -15.00
CA TRP A 301 -4.16 1.73 -15.57
C TRP A 301 -4.69 3.11 -15.18
N ALA A 302 -4.51 3.52 -13.93
CA ALA A 302 -4.91 4.84 -13.44
C ALA A 302 -4.20 5.95 -14.23
N SER A 303 -2.89 5.86 -14.41
CA SER A 303 -2.09 6.82 -15.20
C SER A 303 -2.54 6.88 -16.65
N MET A 304 -2.83 5.74 -17.30
CA MET A 304 -3.38 5.70 -18.67
C MET A 304 -4.75 6.40 -18.79
N ASN A 305 -5.49 6.51 -17.68
CA ASN A 305 -6.78 7.21 -17.61
C ASN A 305 -6.67 8.63 -17.04
N GLY A 306 -5.44 9.17 -16.95
CA GLY A 306 -5.19 10.53 -16.51
C GLY A 306 -5.34 10.74 -15.00
N ILE A 307 -5.26 9.68 -14.19
CA ILE A 307 -5.25 9.72 -12.72
C ILE A 307 -3.79 9.63 -12.26
N ALA A 308 -3.27 10.65 -11.57
CA ALA A 308 -1.95 10.53 -10.94
C ALA A 308 -2.00 9.43 -9.88
N ALA A 309 -1.12 8.44 -9.96
CA ALA A 309 -1.22 7.26 -9.11
C ALA A 309 0.14 6.81 -8.57
N VAL A 310 0.14 6.35 -7.32
CA VAL A 310 1.33 5.78 -6.68
C VAL A 310 0.96 4.53 -5.89
N ASP A 311 1.82 3.49 -5.94
CA ASP A 311 1.85 2.44 -4.94
C ASP A 311 2.79 2.86 -3.81
N ILE A 312 2.35 2.72 -2.56
CA ILE A 312 3.16 2.97 -1.36
C ILE A 312 3.27 1.68 -0.57
N GLU A 313 4.50 1.23 -0.37
CA GLU A 313 4.83 0.04 0.41
C GLU A 313 5.03 0.40 1.89
N LEU A 314 4.12 -0.02 2.77
CA LEU A 314 4.34 0.09 4.22
C LEU A 314 5.62 -0.64 4.64
N SER A 315 6.25 -0.23 5.73
CA SER A 315 7.58 -0.72 6.13
C SER A 315 7.64 -2.23 6.39
N THR A 316 6.55 -2.83 6.85
CA THR A 316 6.44 -4.25 7.17
C THR A 316 5.04 -4.78 6.82
N HIS A 317 4.85 -6.09 6.86
CA HIS A 317 3.51 -6.71 6.76
C HIS A 317 2.67 -6.63 8.05
N THR A 318 3.16 -5.97 9.10
CA THR A 318 2.51 -5.93 10.43
C THR A 318 2.15 -4.53 10.89
N PHE A 319 2.99 -3.54 10.64
CA PHE A 319 2.76 -2.18 11.10
C PHE A 319 1.98 -1.38 10.06
N THR A 320 1.11 -0.50 10.54
CA THR A 320 0.32 0.40 9.68
C THR A 320 1.06 1.68 9.34
N ASP A 321 2.18 1.95 10.02
CA ASP A 321 2.95 3.19 9.88
C ASP A 321 2.06 4.45 9.94
N LEU A 322 1.06 4.45 10.86
CA LEU A 322 0.01 5.48 10.90
C LEU A 322 0.57 6.90 10.93
N ARG A 323 1.62 7.15 11.73
CA ARG A 323 2.16 8.50 11.89
C ARG A 323 2.72 9.07 10.58
N PRO A 324 3.67 8.44 9.88
CA PRO A 324 4.12 8.94 8.57
C PRO A 324 2.98 9.00 7.55
N ASN A 325 2.01 8.08 7.61
CA ASN A 325 0.88 8.10 6.68
C ASN A 325 -0.13 9.22 6.93
N LEU A 326 -0.20 9.79 8.12
CA LEU A 326 -0.94 11.04 8.36
C LEU A 326 -0.23 12.26 7.72
N GLU A 327 1.10 12.28 7.70
CA GLU A 327 1.88 13.31 7.01
C GLU A 327 1.72 13.18 5.48
N ILE A 328 1.82 11.96 4.95
CA ILE A 328 1.51 11.64 3.54
C ILE A 328 0.09 12.07 3.17
N LEU A 329 -0.90 11.74 4.02
CA LEU A 329 -2.30 12.14 3.78
C LEU A 329 -2.42 13.66 3.64
N SER A 330 -1.79 14.42 4.52
CA SER A 330 -1.80 15.89 4.44
C SER A 330 -1.23 16.41 3.12
N VAL A 331 -0.09 15.87 2.69
CA VAL A 331 0.52 16.23 1.40
C VAL A 331 -0.38 15.81 0.23
N PHE A 332 -0.88 14.58 0.24
CA PHE A 332 -1.73 14.03 -0.82
C PHE A 332 -3.01 14.86 -1.04
N LEU A 333 -3.67 15.27 0.05
CA LEU A 333 -4.90 16.06 -0.03
C LEU A 333 -4.65 17.49 -0.55
N ASN A 334 -3.48 18.06 -0.28
CA ASN A 334 -3.08 19.39 -0.74
C ASN A 334 -2.30 19.38 -2.06
N TRP A 335 -1.92 18.20 -2.57
CA TRP A 335 -1.15 18.08 -3.81
C TRP A 335 -1.91 18.67 -5.00
N GLN A 336 -1.16 19.41 -5.84
CA GLN A 336 -1.68 20.03 -7.06
C GLN A 336 -0.99 19.36 -8.26
N ARG A 337 -1.79 19.10 -9.27
CA ARG A 337 -1.33 18.52 -10.54
C ARG A 337 -0.51 19.53 -11.35
#